data_22e1080503c5f41042925479aac1d67f
#
_entry.id   22e1080503c5f41042925479aac1d67f
#
_cell.length_a   1.000
_cell.length_b   1.000
_cell.length_c   1.000
_cell.angle_alpha   90.00
_cell.angle_beta   90.00
_cell.angle_gamma   90.00
#
_symmetry.space_group_name_H-M   'P 1'
#
loop_
_entity.id
_entity.type
_entity.pdbx_description
1 polymer ?
#
loop_
_entity_poly.entity_id
_entity_poly.type
_entity_poly.pdbx_seq_one_letter_code
_entity_poly.pdbx_strand_id
1 'polypeptide(L)'
;MIDFVDFLVFASIVGILYWIVSSATKRKGKDVDLFKQIGIPLIVVGLLVFGVRECINSSEPITLSMEERVYYQAQDFIKDNLKSPSTAEFPYYKSNDVMIVTMPDDKNTYAVKAWVDAKNSFGVPIRMKYLIHLKHLDTHWRMESLVIDGEKVY
;
A
#
# COMPACT_ATOMS: atom_id res chain seq x y z
N MET A 1 -12.66 7.68 8.85
CA MET A 1 -13.79 8.59 9.19
C MET A 1 -13.90 8.52 10.69
N ILE A 2 -13.55 9.61 11.39
CA ILE A 2 -13.77 9.64 12.85
C ILE A 2 -15.27 9.62 13.01
N ASP A 3 -15.76 8.64 13.73
CA ASP A 3 -17.17 8.64 14.06
C ASP A 3 -17.45 9.89 14.90
N PHE A 4 -18.45 10.65 14.47
CA PHE A 4 -18.93 11.83 15.18
C PHE A 4 -19.13 11.53 16.69
N VAL A 5 -19.35 10.28 17.01
CA VAL A 5 -19.46 9.73 18.37
C VAL A 5 -18.13 9.83 19.13
N ASP A 6 -17.00 9.49 18.52
CA ASP A 6 -15.68 9.56 19.17
C ASP A 6 -15.27 11.00 19.48
N PHE A 7 -15.61 11.94 18.59
CA PHE A 7 -15.42 13.37 18.83
C PHE A 7 -16.26 13.87 20.00
N LEU A 8 -17.52 13.45 20.09
CA LEU A 8 -18.41 13.83 21.21
C LEU A 8 -17.93 13.24 22.53
N VAL A 9 -17.45 11.99 22.52
CA VAL A 9 -16.90 11.34 23.73
C VAL A 9 -15.65 12.09 24.20
N PHE A 10 -14.73 12.43 23.30
CA PHE A 10 -13.54 13.20 23.65
C PHE A 10 -13.88 14.59 24.19
N ALA A 11 -14.76 15.31 23.51
CA ALA A 11 -15.21 16.64 23.95
C ALA A 11 -15.87 16.59 25.32
N SER A 12 -16.65 15.56 25.62
CA SER A 12 -17.31 15.37 26.92
C SER A 12 -16.32 15.06 28.04
N ILE A 13 -15.28 14.24 27.76
CA ILE A 13 -14.21 13.92 28.73
C ILE A 13 -13.41 15.19 29.07
N VAL A 14 -13.03 15.97 28.06
CA VAL A 14 -12.30 17.24 28.25
C VAL A 14 -13.16 18.23 29.02
N GLY A 15 -14.46 18.33 28.74
CA GLY A 15 -15.41 19.17 29.46
C GLY A 15 -15.55 18.78 30.92
N ILE A 16 -15.64 17.49 31.22
CA ILE A 16 -15.73 16.96 32.58
C ILE A 16 -14.44 17.24 33.37
N LEU A 17 -13.29 17.00 32.78
CA LEU A 17 -11.98 17.28 33.41
C LEU A 17 -11.83 18.79 33.68
N TYR A 18 -12.20 19.63 32.72
CA TYR A 18 -12.24 21.08 32.91
C TYR A 18 -13.14 21.50 34.08
N TRP A 19 -14.36 20.94 34.16
CA TRP A 19 -15.31 21.24 35.26
C TRP A 19 -14.77 20.80 36.61
N ILE A 20 -14.12 19.62 36.72
CA ILE A 20 -13.53 19.11 37.97
C ILE A 20 -12.39 20.04 38.41
N VAL A 21 -11.49 20.43 37.51
CA VAL A 21 -10.35 21.32 37.84
C VAL A 21 -10.86 22.71 38.22
N SER A 22 -11.83 23.26 37.49
CA SER A 22 -12.44 24.56 37.79
C SER A 22 -13.17 24.56 39.13
N SER A 23 -13.85 23.48 39.48
CA SER A 23 -14.54 23.34 40.74
C SER A 23 -13.60 23.22 41.96
N ALA A 24 -12.43 22.58 41.74
CA ALA A 24 -11.39 22.44 42.75
C ALA A 24 -10.65 23.76 43.03
N THR A 25 -10.45 24.58 41.98
CA THR A 25 -9.71 25.88 42.09
C THR A 25 -10.55 26.97 42.70
N LYS A 26 -11.88 27.01 42.48
CA LYS A 26 -12.79 27.96 43.13
C LYS A 26 -12.72 27.94 44.64
N ARG A 27 -12.31 26.83 45.25
CA ARG A 27 -12.19 26.71 46.73
C ARG A 27 -10.89 27.32 47.29
N LYS A 28 -9.91 27.76 46.48
CA LYS A 28 -8.62 28.24 46.98
C LYS A 28 -8.18 29.62 46.48
N GLY A 29 -9.01 30.40 45.77
CA GLY A 29 -8.72 31.80 45.41
C GLY A 29 -7.48 32.05 44.52
N LYS A 30 -7.01 31.03 43.76
CA LYS A 30 -5.87 31.11 42.83
C LYS A 30 -6.29 30.74 41.41
N ASP A 31 -7.23 31.49 40.86
CA ASP A 31 -8.00 31.04 39.68
C ASP A 31 -7.32 31.23 38.30
N VAL A 32 -6.26 32.02 38.20
CA VAL A 32 -5.74 32.41 36.88
C VAL A 32 -4.44 31.69 36.48
N ASP A 33 -3.61 31.31 37.41
CA ASP A 33 -2.30 30.70 37.06
C ASP A 33 -2.35 29.20 36.82
N LEU A 34 -3.28 28.52 37.48
CA LEU A 34 -3.40 27.05 37.35
C LEU A 34 -3.93 26.63 35.97
N PHE A 35 -4.82 27.44 35.36
CA PHE A 35 -5.33 27.18 34.02
C PHE A 35 -4.24 27.34 32.94
N LYS A 36 -3.37 28.33 33.07
CA LYS A 36 -2.24 28.52 32.18
C LYS A 36 -1.20 27.43 32.35
N GLN A 37 -0.96 26.98 33.58
CA GLN A 37 0.07 25.99 33.88
C GLN A 37 -0.33 24.55 33.51
N ILE A 38 -1.59 24.17 33.62
CA ILE A 38 -2.06 22.79 33.47
C ILE A 38 -3.04 22.64 32.29
N GLY A 39 -3.94 23.61 32.08
CA GLY A 39 -4.98 23.50 31.05
C GLY A 39 -4.44 23.59 29.63
N ILE A 40 -3.54 24.53 29.36
CA ILE A 40 -2.96 24.70 28.02
C ILE A 40 -2.10 23.50 27.61
N PRO A 41 -1.14 23.00 28.42
CA PRO A 41 -0.36 21.82 28.04
C PRO A 41 -1.20 20.55 27.88
N LEU A 42 -2.28 20.37 28.67
CA LEU A 42 -3.19 19.23 28.49
C LEU A 42 -3.95 19.28 27.16
N ILE A 43 -4.39 20.46 26.72
CA ILE A 43 -5.03 20.65 25.42
C ILE A 43 -4.04 20.37 24.29
N VAL A 44 -2.80 20.88 24.40
CA VAL A 44 -1.75 20.66 23.39
C VAL A 44 -1.38 19.17 23.28
N VAL A 45 -1.23 18.47 24.41
CA VAL A 45 -0.97 17.02 24.42
C VAL A 45 -2.16 16.27 23.82
N GLY A 46 -3.38 16.64 24.14
CA GLY A 46 -4.60 16.06 23.55
C GLY A 46 -4.64 16.22 22.03
N LEU A 47 -4.31 17.40 21.51
CA LEU A 47 -4.26 17.69 20.07
C LEU A 47 -3.11 16.93 19.38
N LEU A 48 -1.96 16.79 20.05
CA LEU A 48 -0.84 16.02 19.50
C LEU A 48 -1.17 14.53 19.43
N VAL A 49 -1.74 13.96 20.49
CA VAL A 49 -2.15 12.54 20.51
C VAL A 49 -3.23 12.29 19.46
N PHE A 50 -4.17 13.21 19.29
CA PHE A 50 -5.21 13.12 18.28
C PHE A 50 -4.64 13.22 16.87
N GLY A 51 -3.76 14.19 16.61
CA GLY A 51 -3.11 14.35 15.30
C GLY A 51 -2.23 13.16 14.90
N VAL A 52 -1.50 12.58 15.85
CA VAL A 52 -0.70 11.36 15.60
C VAL A 52 -1.58 10.16 15.28
N ARG A 53 -2.73 10.03 15.94
CA ARG A 53 -3.67 8.93 15.68
C ARG A 53 -4.28 8.98 14.28
N GLU A 54 -4.53 10.17 13.74
CA GLU A 54 -4.98 10.36 12.36
C GLU A 54 -3.92 9.98 11.33
N CYS A 55 -2.66 10.35 11.58
CA CYS A 55 -1.55 9.97 10.71
C CYS A 55 -1.32 8.46 10.65
N ILE A 56 -1.59 7.73 11.73
CA ILE A 56 -1.43 6.27 11.78
C ILE A 56 -2.62 5.54 11.14
N ASN A 57 -3.83 6.09 11.26
CA ASN A 57 -5.04 5.49 10.69
C ASN A 57 -5.26 5.78 9.19
N SER A 58 -4.51 6.72 8.60
CA SER A 58 -4.64 7.05 7.18
C SER A 58 -3.79 6.19 6.25
N SER A 59 -3.03 5.22 6.76
CA SER A 59 -2.41 4.20 5.93
C SER A 59 -3.46 3.13 5.56
N GLU A 60 -4.30 3.43 4.58
CA GLU A 60 -5.06 2.40 3.87
C GLU A 60 -4.05 1.34 3.40
N PRO A 61 -4.28 0.05 3.66
CA PRO A 61 -3.42 -0.99 3.11
C PRO A 61 -3.43 -0.84 1.60
N ILE A 62 -2.25 -0.70 0.99
CA ILE A 62 -2.12 -0.64 -0.48
C ILE A 62 -2.59 -1.99 -1.01
N THR A 63 -3.87 -2.08 -1.35
CA THR A 63 -4.44 -3.25 -2.02
C THR A 63 -4.15 -3.11 -3.50
N LEU A 64 -3.16 -3.86 -3.99
CA LEU A 64 -2.89 -3.97 -5.42
C LEU A 64 -4.13 -4.49 -6.15
N SER A 65 -4.48 -3.88 -7.26
CA SER A 65 -5.52 -4.41 -8.15
C SER A 65 -5.15 -5.82 -8.63
N MET A 66 -6.11 -6.61 -9.08
CA MET A 66 -5.83 -7.94 -9.59
C MET A 66 -4.87 -7.89 -10.79
N GLU A 67 -5.04 -6.94 -11.69
CA GLU A 67 -4.15 -6.74 -12.84
C GLU A 67 -2.70 -6.44 -12.41
N GLU A 68 -2.55 -5.60 -11.42
CA GLU A 68 -1.25 -5.24 -10.84
C GLU A 68 -0.57 -6.47 -10.22
N ARG A 69 -1.34 -7.28 -9.47
CA ARG A 69 -0.85 -8.54 -8.90
C ARG A 69 -0.42 -9.54 -9.98
N VAL A 70 -1.23 -9.70 -11.03
CA VAL A 70 -0.90 -10.53 -12.20
C VAL A 70 0.42 -10.07 -12.83
N TYR A 71 0.58 -8.76 -13.02
CA TYR A 71 1.78 -8.20 -13.64
C TYR A 71 3.05 -8.43 -12.83
N TYR A 72 3.02 -8.17 -11.52
CA TYR A 72 4.18 -8.42 -10.66
C TYR A 72 4.51 -9.90 -10.55
N GLN A 73 3.50 -10.76 -10.51
CA GLN A 73 3.73 -12.20 -10.52
C GLN A 73 4.33 -12.68 -11.84
N ALA A 74 3.91 -12.09 -12.98
CA ALA A 74 4.53 -12.36 -14.27
C ALA A 74 6.02 -12.01 -14.27
N GLN A 75 6.39 -10.84 -13.72
CA GLN A 75 7.78 -10.45 -13.60
C GLN A 75 8.64 -11.44 -12.82
N ASP A 76 8.11 -12.00 -11.73
CA ASP A 76 8.85 -12.97 -10.93
C ASP A 76 9.12 -14.26 -11.73
N PHE A 77 8.10 -14.80 -12.40
CA PHE A 77 8.29 -15.95 -13.28
C PHE A 77 9.24 -15.67 -14.47
N ILE A 78 9.19 -14.44 -15.03
CA ILE A 78 10.13 -14.06 -16.09
C ILE A 78 11.57 -14.04 -15.55
N LYS A 79 11.81 -13.40 -14.38
CA LYS A 79 13.13 -13.34 -13.75
C LYS A 79 13.73 -14.73 -13.55
N ASP A 80 12.93 -15.70 -13.11
CA ASP A 80 13.38 -17.08 -12.88
C ASP A 80 13.87 -17.76 -14.16
N ASN A 81 13.46 -17.26 -15.32
CA ASN A 81 13.85 -17.78 -16.65
C ASN A 81 14.92 -16.93 -17.36
N LEU A 82 15.39 -15.84 -16.73
CA LEU A 82 16.46 -15.01 -17.31
C LEU A 82 17.84 -15.48 -16.87
N LYS A 83 18.85 -15.30 -17.74
CA LYS A 83 20.26 -15.58 -17.42
C LYS A 83 20.85 -14.62 -16.38
N SER A 84 20.33 -13.39 -16.33
CA SER A 84 20.79 -12.34 -15.41
C SER A 84 19.59 -11.66 -14.75
N PRO A 85 18.88 -12.34 -13.84
CA PRO A 85 17.63 -11.84 -13.22
C PRO A 85 17.79 -10.50 -12.51
N SER A 86 18.94 -10.27 -11.87
CA SER A 86 19.22 -9.04 -11.11
C SER A 86 19.35 -7.79 -11.98
N THR A 87 19.45 -7.94 -13.29
CA THR A 87 19.55 -6.84 -14.26
C THR A 87 18.26 -6.60 -15.02
N ALA A 88 17.18 -7.30 -14.66
CA ALA A 88 15.89 -7.22 -15.34
C ALA A 88 15.19 -5.90 -15.02
N GLU A 89 14.86 -5.15 -16.06
CA GLU A 89 14.06 -3.93 -16.01
C GLU A 89 12.77 -4.14 -16.80
N PHE A 90 11.64 -3.80 -16.20
CA PHE A 90 10.31 -3.98 -16.78
C PHE A 90 9.63 -2.62 -17.00
N PRO A 91 8.72 -2.50 -17.97
CA PRO A 91 7.93 -1.29 -18.16
C PRO A 91 7.03 -1.04 -16.95
N TYR A 92 6.61 0.21 -16.77
CA TYR A 92 5.58 0.53 -15.77
C TYR A 92 4.26 -0.15 -16.13
N TYR A 93 3.59 -0.74 -15.15
CA TYR A 93 2.43 -1.62 -15.39
C TYR A 93 1.27 -0.95 -16.15
N LYS A 94 1.10 0.38 -16.02
CA LYS A 94 0.10 1.18 -16.77
C LYS A 94 0.62 1.74 -18.10
N SER A 95 1.80 1.34 -18.54
CA SER A 95 2.32 1.79 -19.83
C SER A 95 1.59 1.10 -21.00
N ASN A 96 1.61 1.74 -22.16
CA ASN A 96 1.04 1.17 -23.39
C ASN A 96 1.78 -0.10 -23.86
N ASP A 97 2.95 -0.38 -23.29
CA ASP A 97 3.76 -1.55 -23.62
C ASP A 97 3.34 -2.81 -22.84
N VAL A 98 2.43 -2.65 -21.85
CA VAL A 98 1.91 -3.74 -21.04
C VAL A 98 0.48 -4.03 -21.44
N MET A 99 0.21 -5.27 -21.82
CA MET A 99 -1.14 -5.76 -22.11
C MET A 99 -1.45 -6.92 -21.17
N ILE A 100 -2.52 -6.79 -20.41
CA ILE A 100 -3.03 -7.83 -19.52
C ILE A 100 -4.46 -8.15 -19.95
N VAL A 101 -4.71 -9.42 -20.20
CA VAL A 101 -6.02 -9.90 -20.65
C VAL A 101 -6.42 -11.10 -19.82
N THR A 102 -7.65 -11.08 -19.30
CA THR A 102 -8.27 -12.26 -18.70
C THR A 102 -8.76 -13.18 -19.80
N MET A 103 -8.47 -14.47 -19.71
CA MET A 103 -8.90 -15.44 -20.72
C MET A 103 -10.40 -15.63 -20.68
N PRO A 104 -11.08 -15.64 -21.84
CA PRO A 104 -12.55 -15.71 -21.90
C PRO A 104 -13.09 -17.05 -21.36
N ASP A 105 -12.33 -18.13 -21.53
CA ASP A 105 -12.73 -19.49 -21.13
C ASP A 105 -12.46 -19.78 -19.66
N ASP A 106 -11.54 -19.05 -19.02
CA ASP A 106 -11.20 -19.22 -17.61
C ASP A 106 -10.82 -17.88 -16.97
N LYS A 107 -11.74 -17.35 -16.16
CA LYS A 107 -11.58 -16.04 -15.48
C LYS A 107 -10.41 -15.99 -14.49
N ASN A 108 -9.84 -17.14 -14.13
CA ASN A 108 -8.67 -17.22 -13.27
C ASN A 108 -7.36 -17.30 -14.05
N THR A 109 -7.43 -17.34 -15.39
CA THR A 109 -6.25 -17.38 -16.27
C THR A 109 -6.08 -16.04 -16.96
N TYR A 110 -4.84 -15.55 -16.95
CA TYR A 110 -4.44 -14.24 -17.45
C TYR A 110 -3.30 -14.38 -18.44
N ALA A 111 -3.37 -13.63 -19.53
CA ALA A 111 -2.27 -13.46 -20.46
C ALA A 111 -1.62 -12.09 -20.23
N VAL A 112 -0.30 -12.08 -20.04
CA VAL A 112 0.51 -10.85 -19.92
C VAL A 112 1.48 -10.78 -21.05
N LYS A 113 1.44 -9.70 -21.83
CA LYS A 113 2.37 -9.38 -22.90
C LYS A 113 3.07 -8.07 -22.59
N ALA A 114 4.41 -8.10 -22.56
CA ALA A 114 5.22 -6.90 -22.34
C ALA A 114 6.65 -7.16 -22.84
N TRP A 115 7.61 -6.31 -22.45
CA TRP A 115 9.03 -6.51 -22.69
C TRP A 115 9.80 -6.52 -21.36
N VAL A 116 11.02 -7.05 -21.43
CA VAL A 116 12.00 -6.99 -20.35
C VAL A 116 13.37 -6.64 -20.93
N ASP A 117 14.05 -5.70 -20.32
CA ASP A 117 15.45 -5.39 -20.59
C ASP A 117 16.31 -6.16 -19.58
N ALA A 118 17.23 -7.00 -20.07
CA ALA A 118 18.15 -7.73 -19.21
C ALA A 118 19.48 -7.94 -19.90
N LYS A 119 20.55 -8.13 -19.12
CA LYS A 119 21.87 -8.43 -19.66
C LYS A 119 21.96 -9.89 -20.13
N ASN A 120 22.51 -10.07 -21.33
CA ASN A 120 22.84 -11.40 -21.80
C ASN A 120 24.11 -11.95 -21.12
N SER A 121 24.56 -13.15 -21.50
CA SER A 121 25.76 -13.80 -20.96
C SER A 121 27.06 -13.00 -21.17
N PHE A 122 27.07 -12.04 -22.09
CA PHE A 122 28.22 -11.17 -22.39
C PHE A 122 28.11 -9.81 -21.65
N GLY A 123 27.10 -9.62 -20.81
CA GLY A 123 26.87 -8.37 -20.07
C GLY A 123 26.21 -7.26 -20.90
N VAL A 124 25.82 -7.53 -22.14
CA VAL A 124 25.17 -6.57 -23.04
C VAL A 124 23.67 -6.54 -22.74
N PRO A 125 23.07 -5.33 -22.47
CA PRO A 125 21.63 -5.22 -22.28
C PRO A 125 20.90 -5.49 -23.59
N ILE A 126 19.88 -6.34 -23.53
CA ILE A 126 19.01 -6.69 -24.65
C ILE A 126 17.55 -6.56 -24.22
N ARG A 127 16.70 -6.11 -25.14
CA ARG A 127 15.26 -6.08 -24.96
C ARG A 127 14.63 -7.33 -25.53
N MET A 128 13.87 -8.03 -24.71
CA MET A 128 13.15 -9.24 -25.07
C MET A 128 11.65 -9.02 -24.87
N LYS A 129 10.84 -9.43 -25.85
CA LYS A 129 9.38 -9.43 -25.72
C LYS A 129 8.94 -10.76 -25.12
N TYR A 130 7.98 -10.72 -24.20
CA TYR A 130 7.42 -11.93 -23.62
C TYR A 130 5.90 -11.98 -23.70
N LEU A 131 5.38 -13.19 -23.72
CA LEU A 131 3.99 -13.54 -23.50
C LEU A 131 3.96 -14.69 -22.49
N ILE A 132 3.26 -14.46 -21.37
CA ILE A 132 3.12 -15.44 -20.30
C ILE A 132 1.64 -15.66 -20.01
N HIS A 133 1.26 -16.93 -19.81
CA HIS A 133 -0.06 -17.28 -19.27
C HIS A 133 0.08 -17.73 -17.83
N LEU A 134 -0.69 -17.09 -16.96
CA LEU A 134 -0.70 -17.35 -15.53
C LEU A 134 -2.09 -17.75 -15.08
N LYS A 135 -2.18 -18.77 -14.27
CA LYS A 135 -3.42 -19.17 -13.60
C LYS A 135 -3.34 -18.88 -12.11
N HIS A 136 -4.34 -18.16 -11.61
CA HIS A 136 -4.53 -17.92 -10.18
C HIS A 136 -5.26 -19.12 -9.57
N LEU A 137 -4.62 -19.77 -8.62
CA LEU A 137 -5.17 -20.86 -7.83
C LEU A 137 -5.29 -20.36 -6.38
N ASP A 138 -6.43 -20.34 -5.82
CA ASP A 138 -6.82 -19.85 -4.48
C ASP A 138 -5.72 -19.13 -3.67
N THR A 139 -4.56 -19.77 -3.45
CA THR A 139 -3.45 -19.28 -2.62
C THR A 139 -2.16 -19.01 -3.37
N HIS A 140 -2.02 -19.45 -4.62
CA HIS A 140 -0.78 -19.34 -5.38
C HIS A 140 -1.03 -19.18 -6.88
N TRP A 141 0.02 -18.79 -7.60
CA TRP A 141 0.03 -18.64 -9.04
C TRP A 141 0.74 -19.81 -9.70
N ARG A 142 0.24 -20.21 -10.85
CA ARG A 142 0.89 -21.21 -11.70
C ARG A 142 1.15 -20.61 -13.07
N MET A 143 2.37 -20.75 -13.56
CA MET A 143 2.70 -20.48 -14.94
C MET A 143 2.22 -21.64 -15.82
N GLU A 144 1.45 -21.36 -16.86
CA GLU A 144 0.93 -22.35 -17.81
C GLU A 144 1.74 -22.35 -19.10
N SER A 145 2.22 -21.20 -19.54
CA SER A 145 3.11 -21.11 -20.69
C SER A 145 3.92 -19.82 -20.64
N LEU A 146 5.12 -19.86 -21.21
CA LEU A 146 6.02 -18.73 -21.37
C LEU A 146 6.67 -18.77 -22.74
N VAL A 147 6.57 -17.66 -23.44
CA VAL A 147 7.24 -17.40 -24.72
C VAL A 147 8.09 -16.15 -24.56
N ILE A 148 9.39 -16.22 -24.90
CA ILE A 148 10.30 -15.07 -24.91
C ILE A 148 10.90 -14.97 -26.32
N ASP A 149 10.80 -13.79 -26.94
CA ASP A 149 11.25 -13.50 -28.31
C ASP A 149 10.73 -14.51 -29.37
N GLY A 150 9.55 -15.06 -29.14
CA GLY A 150 8.92 -16.04 -30.02
C GLY A 150 9.35 -17.49 -29.77
N GLU A 151 10.28 -17.72 -28.86
CA GLU A 151 10.68 -19.07 -28.43
C GLU A 151 9.90 -19.51 -27.20
N LYS A 152 9.31 -20.70 -27.26
CA LYS A 152 8.61 -21.29 -26.11
C LYS A 152 9.64 -21.77 -25.10
N VAL A 153 9.58 -21.22 -23.88
CA VAL A 153 10.48 -21.56 -22.77
C VAL A 153 9.80 -22.57 -21.83
N TYR A 154 8.45 -22.46 -21.69
CA TYR A 154 7.65 -23.33 -20.83
C TYR A 154 6.27 -23.57 -21.44
#